data_8b6055caad064b20518dcdcd9f2b1967
#
_entry.id   8b6055caad064b20518dcdcd9f2b1967
#
_cell.length_a   1.000
_cell.length_b   1.000
_cell.length_c   1.000
_cell.angle_alpha   90.00
_cell.angle_beta   90.00
_cell.angle_gamma   90.00
#
_symmetry.space_group_name_H-M   'P 1'
#
loop_
_entity.id
_entity.type
_entity.pdbx_description
1 polymer ?
#
loop_
_entity_poly.entity_id
_entity_poly.type
_entity_poly.pdbx_seq_one_letter_code
_entity_poly.pdbx_strand_id
1 'polypeptide(L)'
;KGKMMFSDQVNNPKFFIVISDFQSTNSPINEVKRDNGYKLILIQKKPLNPENNFIEKLEISALTDEYKLDIKANSSTGKNENITLSVYDDQKLIGKSTLKKSNKYSTSIYVPKREIDKGKLILDDNGLSFDDEYYFSIAKQKRISVLAIGKKTNTYLPRIYTKDEFIYNFQNVKQTVYTDIPKQDLIVLDALERIPE
;
A
#
# COMPACT_ATOMS: atom_id res chain seq x y z
N LYS A 1 -29.76 -19.61 6.44
CA LYS A 1 -29.51 -19.65 7.92
C LYS A 1 -30.67 -19.02 8.73
N GLY A 2 -31.29 -17.91 8.28
CA GLY A 2 -32.37 -17.24 9.02
C GLY A 2 -33.64 -18.09 9.25
N LYS A 3 -33.95 -19.03 8.35
CA LYS A 3 -35.12 -19.94 8.52
C LYS A 3 -35.04 -20.88 9.71
N MET A 4 -33.80 -21.24 10.13
CA MET A 4 -33.59 -22.17 11.27
C MET A 4 -33.86 -21.54 12.64
N MET A 5 -34.07 -20.23 12.70
CA MET A 5 -34.30 -19.50 13.96
C MET A 5 -35.78 -19.42 14.35
N PHE A 6 -36.69 -19.79 13.46
CA PHE A 6 -38.14 -19.79 13.77
C PHE A 6 -38.53 -21.14 14.38
N SER A 7 -38.97 -21.15 15.64
CA SER A 7 -39.57 -22.32 16.28
C SER A 7 -40.88 -22.70 15.58
N ASP A 8 -41.27 -24.00 15.67
CA ASP A 8 -42.45 -24.59 15.01
C ASP A 8 -43.84 -24.11 15.52
N GLN A 9 -43.95 -22.90 16.02
CA GLN A 9 -45.24 -22.32 16.38
C GLN A 9 -46.03 -21.98 15.11
N VAL A 10 -46.98 -22.82 14.82
CA VAL A 10 -47.69 -22.91 13.53
C VAL A 10 -48.63 -21.74 13.22
N ASN A 11 -49.00 -20.91 14.22
CA ASN A 11 -50.10 -19.92 14.04
C ASN A 11 -49.69 -18.44 14.18
N ASN A 12 -48.42 -18.10 14.35
CA ASN A 12 -48.00 -16.71 14.43
C ASN A 12 -47.40 -16.21 13.11
N PRO A 13 -47.72 -14.98 12.66
CA PRO A 13 -47.12 -14.40 11.47
C PRO A 13 -45.63 -14.23 11.70
N LYS A 14 -44.80 -14.86 10.83
CA LYS A 14 -43.38 -14.77 10.87
C LYS A 14 -42.90 -13.59 10.02
N PHE A 15 -42.02 -12.76 10.58
CA PHE A 15 -41.43 -11.63 9.89
C PHE A 15 -39.94 -11.83 9.78
N PHE A 16 -39.39 -11.53 8.61
CA PHE A 16 -37.95 -11.45 8.37
C PHE A 16 -37.64 -9.99 7.95
N ILE A 17 -36.92 -9.27 8.81
CA ILE A 17 -36.61 -7.86 8.57
C ILE A 17 -35.11 -7.79 8.22
N VAL A 18 -34.82 -7.24 7.04
CA VAL A 18 -33.45 -6.99 6.59
C VAL A 18 -33.26 -5.48 6.50
N ILE A 19 -32.27 -4.99 7.24
CA ILE A 19 -31.88 -3.57 7.22
C ILE A 19 -30.49 -3.51 6.58
N SER A 20 -30.36 -2.82 5.45
CA SER A 20 -29.10 -2.70 4.70
C SER A 20 -29.17 -1.47 3.80
N ASP A 21 -28.02 -1.03 3.32
CA ASP A 21 -27.89 -0.05 2.23
C ASP A 21 -28.20 -0.68 0.85
N PHE A 22 -28.21 -2.02 0.77
CA PHE A 22 -28.46 -2.81 -0.43
C PHE A 22 -27.57 -2.43 -1.62
N GLN A 23 -26.25 -2.37 -1.40
CA GLN A 23 -25.30 -2.15 -2.48
C GLN A 23 -25.37 -3.26 -3.53
N SER A 24 -25.38 -2.87 -4.80
CA SER A 24 -25.58 -3.79 -5.94
C SER A 24 -24.54 -4.91 -6.02
N THR A 25 -23.34 -4.69 -5.49
CA THR A 25 -22.24 -5.66 -5.50
C THR A 25 -22.37 -6.76 -4.45
N ASN A 26 -23.07 -6.48 -3.34
CA ASN A 26 -23.09 -7.35 -2.17
C ASN A 26 -24.48 -7.89 -1.81
N SER A 27 -25.51 -7.45 -2.49
CA SER A 27 -26.89 -7.78 -2.12
C SER A 27 -27.75 -8.07 -3.36
N PRO A 28 -27.64 -9.28 -3.94
CA PRO A 28 -28.50 -9.68 -5.06
C PRO A 28 -29.93 -9.89 -4.57
N ILE A 29 -30.67 -8.80 -4.34
CA ILE A 29 -32.08 -8.83 -3.88
C ILE A 29 -32.96 -9.61 -4.85
N ASN A 30 -32.61 -9.62 -6.13
CA ASN A 30 -33.34 -10.33 -7.18
C ASN A 30 -33.31 -11.86 -7.02
N GLU A 31 -32.38 -12.39 -6.23
CA GLU A 31 -32.26 -13.84 -5.96
C GLU A 31 -33.02 -14.30 -4.72
N VAL A 32 -33.62 -13.38 -3.95
CA VAL A 32 -34.39 -13.74 -2.76
C VAL A 32 -35.69 -14.38 -3.18
N LYS A 33 -35.74 -15.70 -3.09
CA LYS A 33 -36.97 -16.46 -3.35
C LYS A 33 -38.00 -16.12 -2.29
N ARG A 34 -39.22 -15.71 -2.73
CA ARG A 34 -40.36 -15.53 -1.84
C ARG A 34 -40.81 -16.89 -1.33
N ASP A 35 -40.94 -17.00 -0.04
CA ASP A 35 -41.50 -18.17 0.63
C ASP A 35 -42.78 -17.77 1.37
N ASN A 36 -43.82 -18.55 1.22
CA ASN A 36 -45.17 -18.24 1.78
C ASN A 36 -45.20 -18.37 3.32
N GLY A 37 -44.14 -18.84 3.96
CA GLY A 37 -44.11 -19.06 5.41
C GLY A 37 -43.69 -17.84 6.25
N TYR A 38 -43.31 -16.72 5.63
CA TYR A 38 -42.92 -15.50 6.35
C TYR A 38 -43.11 -14.24 5.50
N LYS A 39 -43.26 -13.09 6.18
CA LYS A 39 -43.26 -11.77 5.52
C LYS A 39 -41.86 -11.18 5.53
N LEU A 40 -41.30 -10.90 4.33
CA LEU A 40 -40.00 -10.24 4.16
C LEU A 40 -40.22 -8.72 4.13
N ILE A 41 -39.58 -8.00 5.02
CA ILE A 41 -39.54 -6.54 5.08
C ILE A 41 -38.09 -6.11 4.82
N LEU A 42 -37.89 -5.33 3.77
CA LEU A 42 -36.60 -4.75 3.41
C LEU A 42 -36.61 -3.27 3.79
N ILE A 43 -35.69 -2.86 4.65
CA ILE A 43 -35.53 -1.47 5.06
C ILE A 43 -34.18 -0.99 4.49
N GLN A 44 -34.26 -0.11 3.50
CA GLN A 44 -33.04 0.51 2.95
C GLN A 44 -32.62 1.69 3.81
N LYS A 45 -31.41 1.62 4.36
CA LYS A 45 -30.78 2.74 5.04
C LYS A 45 -29.96 3.52 4.01
N LYS A 46 -30.39 4.74 3.69
CA LYS A 46 -29.61 5.66 2.86
C LYS A 46 -28.72 6.52 3.74
N PRO A 47 -27.42 6.70 3.39
CA PRO A 47 -26.59 7.65 4.10
C PRO A 47 -27.15 9.06 3.95
N LEU A 48 -27.09 9.86 5.00
CA LEU A 48 -27.49 11.27 4.98
C LEU A 48 -26.58 12.09 4.06
N ASN A 49 -25.33 11.70 3.99
CA ASN A 49 -24.31 12.31 3.15
C ASN A 49 -23.71 11.21 2.24
N PRO A 50 -24.14 11.12 0.97
CA PRO A 50 -23.63 10.12 0.04
C PRO A 50 -22.23 10.47 -0.51
N GLU A 51 -21.69 11.64 -0.13
CA GLU A 51 -20.37 12.08 -0.57
C GLU A 51 -19.30 11.27 0.13
N ASN A 52 -18.44 10.67 -0.64
CA ASN A 52 -17.31 9.91 -0.16
C ASN A 52 -16.14 10.04 -1.14
N ASN A 53 -14.98 10.35 -0.61
CA ASN A 53 -13.74 10.33 -1.34
C ASN A 53 -12.85 9.25 -0.71
N PHE A 54 -12.15 8.50 -1.51
CA PHE A 54 -11.30 7.43 -1.03
C PHE A 54 -9.99 7.34 -1.82
N ILE A 55 -8.96 6.83 -1.19
CA ILE A 55 -7.67 6.59 -1.83
C ILE A 55 -7.77 5.29 -2.61
N GLU A 56 -7.70 5.41 -3.95
CA GLU A 56 -7.76 4.26 -4.86
C GLU A 56 -6.41 3.55 -4.95
N LYS A 57 -5.31 4.31 -5.00
CA LYS A 57 -3.98 3.77 -5.24
C LYS A 57 -2.89 4.69 -4.71
N LEU A 58 -1.84 4.06 -4.16
CA LEU A 58 -0.57 4.68 -3.84
C LEU A 58 0.54 3.95 -4.60
N GLU A 59 1.35 4.69 -5.35
CA GLU A 59 2.60 4.23 -5.95
C GLU A 59 3.77 4.98 -5.34
N ILE A 60 4.82 4.26 -4.94
CA ILE A 60 6.01 4.84 -4.30
C ILE A 60 7.21 4.61 -5.20
N SER A 61 7.89 5.69 -5.56
CA SER A 61 9.10 5.67 -6.38
C SER A 61 10.25 6.30 -5.62
N ALA A 62 11.42 5.62 -5.63
CA ALA A 62 12.62 6.16 -5.02
C ALA A 62 13.30 7.12 -6.02
N LEU A 63 13.59 8.34 -5.57
CA LEU A 63 14.46 9.30 -6.22
C LEU A 63 15.82 9.35 -5.50
N THR A 64 16.71 10.26 -5.89
CA THR A 64 18.04 10.38 -5.27
C THR A 64 17.95 10.63 -3.77
N ASP A 65 17.23 11.67 -3.34
CA ASP A 65 17.18 12.12 -1.94
C ASP A 65 15.76 12.06 -1.34
N GLU A 66 14.77 11.67 -2.11
CA GLU A 66 13.37 11.69 -1.75
C GLU A 66 12.65 10.42 -2.22
N TYR A 67 11.50 10.13 -1.62
CA TYR A 67 10.48 9.28 -2.21
C TYR A 67 9.38 10.14 -2.81
N LYS A 68 8.97 9.78 -4.02
CA LYS A 68 7.78 10.33 -4.67
C LYS A 68 6.61 9.39 -4.40
N LEU A 69 5.57 9.92 -3.78
CA LEU A 69 4.30 9.25 -3.54
C LEU A 69 3.30 9.74 -4.59
N ASP A 70 2.99 8.90 -5.56
CA ASP A 70 1.95 9.18 -6.56
C ASP A 70 0.63 8.59 -6.05
N ILE A 71 -0.31 9.48 -5.70
CA ILE A 71 -1.56 9.13 -5.06
C ILE A 71 -2.71 9.37 -6.05
N LYS A 72 -3.55 8.35 -6.20
CA LYS A 72 -4.83 8.44 -6.91
C LYS A 72 -5.96 8.31 -5.91
N ALA A 73 -6.85 9.28 -5.92
CA ALA A 73 -8.07 9.25 -5.14
C ALA A 73 -9.28 9.34 -6.08
N ASN A 74 -10.42 8.86 -5.62
CA ASN A 74 -11.67 8.86 -6.37
C ASN A 74 -12.79 9.44 -5.52
N SER A 75 -13.85 9.94 -6.15
CA SER A 75 -15.01 10.53 -5.49
C SER A 75 -16.28 9.86 -5.98
N SER A 76 -17.16 9.51 -5.05
CA SER A 76 -18.45 8.87 -5.36
C SER A 76 -19.47 9.82 -6.00
N THR A 77 -19.35 11.13 -5.79
CA THR A 77 -20.38 12.10 -6.20
C THR A 77 -19.91 13.18 -7.15
N GLY A 78 -18.60 13.32 -7.36
CA GLY A 78 -18.03 14.30 -8.26
C GLY A 78 -18.29 15.77 -7.87
N LYS A 79 -18.71 16.03 -6.61
CA LYS A 79 -18.84 17.40 -6.12
C LYS A 79 -17.47 18.08 -5.94
N ASN A 80 -17.50 19.38 -6.08
CA ASN A 80 -16.37 20.23 -6.47
C ASN A 80 -15.56 20.81 -5.30
N GLU A 81 -15.22 20.06 -4.29
CA GLU A 81 -14.42 20.57 -3.19
C GLU A 81 -12.94 20.20 -3.32
N ASN A 82 -12.08 21.09 -2.91
CA ASN A 82 -10.67 20.78 -2.73
C ASN A 82 -10.53 19.88 -1.50
N ILE A 83 -9.87 18.74 -1.68
CA ILE A 83 -9.65 17.78 -0.60
C ILE A 83 -8.21 17.91 -0.14
N THR A 84 -8.00 18.00 1.15
CA THR A 84 -6.67 17.96 1.73
C THR A 84 -6.21 16.54 1.90
N LEU A 85 -5.00 16.26 1.42
CA LEU A 85 -4.30 15.00 1.65
C LEU A 85 -3.08 15.24 2.51
N SER A 86 -2.97 14.53 3.61
CA SER A 86 -1.87 14.60 4.56
C SER A 86 -1.14 13.27 4.65
N VAL A 87 0.20 13.32 4.70
CA VAL A 87 1.07 12.15 4.83
C VAL A 87 1.73 12.18 6.19
N TYR A 88 1.60 11.11 6.94
CA TYR A 88 2.19 10.96 8.25
C TYR A 88 3.18 9.80 8.29
N ASP A 89 4.17 9.92 9.15
CA ASP A 89 5.04 8.86 9.64
C ASP A 89 4.78 8.74 11.15
N ASP A 90 4.06 7.70 11.55
CA ASP A 90 3.43 7.57 12.86
C ASP A 90 2.52 8.78 13.15
N GLN A 91 2.91 9.66 14.06
CA GLN A 91 2.16 10.88 14.40
C GLN A 91 2.74 12.15 13.75
N LYS A 92 3.87 12.05 13.06
CA LYS A 92 4.56 13.19 12.46
C LYS A 92 4.07 13.45 11.06
N LEU A 93 3.53 14.65 10.80
CA LEU A 93 3.23 15.11 9.44
C LEU A 93 4.54 15.27 8.64
N ILE A 94 4.63 14.59 7.50
CA ILE A 94 5.81 14.60 6.62
C ILE A 94 5.51 15.14 5.22
N GLY A 95 4.24 15.28 4.86
CA GLY A 95 3.84 15.86 3.60
C GLY A 95 2.37 16.26 3.61
N LYS A 96 2.02 17.26 2.79
CA LYS A 96 0.65 17.72 2.61
C LYS A 96 0.44 18.20 1.19
N SER A 97 -0.73 17.90 0.62
CA SER A 97 -1.15 18.38 -0.70
C SER A 97 -2.63 18.67 -0.70
N THR A 98 -3.06 19.48 -1.66
CA THR A 98 -4.48 19.71 -1.91
C THR A 98 -4.83 19.10 -3.26
N LEU A 99 -5.74 18.16 -3.25
CA LEU A 99 -6.31 17.58 -4.45
C LEU A 99 -7.32 18.57 -5.04
N LYS A 100 -7.03 19.05 -6.24
CA LYS A 100 -7.97 19.89 -6.97
C LYS A 100 -9.02 19.02 -7.63
N LYS A 101 -10.24 19.50 -7.62
CA LYS A 101 -11.40 18.84 -8.16
C LYS A 101 -11.26 18.34 -9.58
N SER A 102 -11.50 17.07 -9.68
CA SER A 102 -11.84 16.38 -10.93
C SER A 102 -12.52 15.05 -10.55
N ASN A 103 -13.18 14.36 -11.46
CA ASN A 103 -13.76 13.05 -11.20
C ASN A 103 -12.72 12.00 -10.79
N LYS A 104 -11.45 12.25 -11.09
CA LYS A 104 -10.30 11.46 -10.65
C LYS A 104 -9.24 12.42 -10.15
N TYR A 105 -8.89 12.27 -8.91
CA TYR A 105 -7.85 13.06 -8.27
C TYR A 105 -6.52 12.34 -8.38
N SER A 106 -5.49 13.07 -8.79
CA SER A 106 -4.11 12.58 -8.69
C SER A 106 -3.21 13.68 -8.19
N THR A 107 -2.29 13.33 -7.33
CA THR A 107 -1.24 14.24 -6.84
C THR A 107 0.02 13.47 -6.55
N SER A 108 1.15 14.20 -6.54
CA SER A 108 2.42 13.66 -6.09
C SER A 108 2.87 14.41 -4.85
N ILE A 109 3.31 13.69 -3.83
CA ILE A 109 3.91 14.23 -2.62
C ILE A 109 5.32 13.70 -2.52
N TYR A 110 6.27 14.58 -2.23
CA TYR A 110 7.66 14.23 -2.03
C TYR A 110 7.96 14.20 -0.54
N VAL A 111 8.57 13.12 -0.07
CA VAL A 111 8.97 12.94 1.33
C VAL A 111 10.45 12.57 1.41
N PRO A 112 11.18 12.95 2.47
CA PRO A 112 12.59 12.63 2.63
C PRO A 112 12.85 11.13 2.53
N LYS A 113 13.95 10.74 1.86
CA LYS A 113 14.37 9.34 1.70
C LYS A 113 14.85 8.76 3.02
N ARG A 114 13.97 8.13 3.74
CA ARG A 114 14.22 7.44 5.00
C ARG A 114 13.25 6.28 5.18
N GLU A 115 13.54 5.42 6.11
CA GLU A 115 12.62 4.38 6.54
C GLU A 115 11.33 5.00 7.12
N ILE A 116 10.19 4.45 6.74
CA ILE A 116 8.87 4.83 7.21
C ILE A 116 8.14 3.54 7.60
N ASP A 117 8.11 3.25 8.90
CA ASP A 117 7.47 2.03 9.39
C ASP A 117 5.95 2.12 9.43
N LYS A 118 5.42 3.27 9.80
CA LYS A 118 4.01 3.52 10.03
C LYS A 118 3.52 4.70 9.21
N GLY A 119 3.69 4.57 7.89
CA GLY A 119 3.19 5.57 6.95
C GLY A 119 1.68 5.57 6.90
N LYS A 120 1.07 6.74 6.94
CA LYS A 120 -0.37 6.94 6.83
C LYS A 120 -0.69 8.12 5.92
N LEU A 121 -1.58 7.91 4.96
CA LEU A 121 -2.24 8.97 4.21
C LEU A 121 -3.60 9.21 4.85
N ILE A 122 -3.97 10.47 5.00
CA ILE A 122 -5.29 10.88 5.49
C ILE A 122 -5.91 11.83 4.47
N LEU A 123 -7.11 11.48 4.00
CA LEU A 123 -7.99 12.38 3.29
C LEU A 123 -8.83 13.15 4.31
N ASP A 124 -8.83 14.47 4.22
CA ASP A 124 -9.68 15.34 5.03
C ASP A 124 -10.89 15.75 4.19
N ASP A 125 -11.93 14.95 4.28
CA ASP A 125 -13.21 15.21 3.62
C ASP A 125 -14.36 15.21 4.63
N ASN A 126 -15.56 15.53 4.18
CA ASN A 126 -16.78 15.55 5.00
C ASN A 126 -17.59 14.25 4.83
N GLY A 127 -16.99 13.20 4.25
CA GLY A 127 -17.65 11.95 3.89
C GLY A 127 -17.70 10.92 4.99
N LEU A 128 -17.45 9.67 4.61
CA LEU A 128 -17.44 8.51 5.51
C LEU A 128 -15.99 8.27 5.96
N SER A 129 -15.71 8.44 7.23
CA SER A 129 -14.35 8.41 7.79
C SER A 129 -13.66 7.04 7.79
N PHE A 130 -14.33 5.95 7.40
CA PHE A 130 -13.76 4.60 7.50
C PHE A 130 -12.74 4.29 6.39
N ASP A 131 -12.76 5.02 5.26
CA ASP A 131 -11.89 4.86 4.10
C ASP A 131 -11.04 6.10 3.80
N ASP A 132 -10.98 7.05 4.73
CA ASP A 132 -10.13 8.24 4.66
C ASP A 132 -8.66 7.94 4.93
N GLU A 133 -8.35 6.79 5.52
CA GLU A 133 -7.00 6.42 5.90
C GLU A 133 -6.45 5.29 5.02
N TYR A 134 -5.24 5.50 4.52
CA TYR A 134 -4.48 4.50 3.77
C TYR A 134 -3.11 4.30 4.41
N TYR A 135 -2.79 3.05 4.76
CA TYR A 135 -1.55 2.72 5.46
C TYR A 135 -0.50 2.17 4.50
N PHE A 136 0.75 2.55 4.71
CA PHE A 136 1.88 2.07 3.94
C PHE A 136 3.14 1.97 4.80
N SER A 137 4.16 1.26 4.29
CA SER A 137 5.50 1.27 4.88
C SER A 137 6.55 1.35 3.78
N ILE A 138 7.68 1.96 4.11
CA ILE A 138 8.86 2.01 3.26
C ILE A 138 10.01 1.43 4.07
N ALA A 139 10.39 0.20 3.77
CA ALA A 139 11.50 -0.45 4.44
C ALA A 139 12.83 0.21 4.04
N LYS A 140 13.77 0.20 4.98
CA LYS A 140 15.15 0.60 4.68
C LYS A 140 15.72 -0.34 3.63
N GLN A 141 16.14 0.23 2.52
CA GLN A 141 16.79 -0.55 1.46
C GLN A 141 18.08 -1.13 2.00
N LYS A 142 18.15 -2.47 2.15
CA LYS A 142 19.38 -3.15 2.55
C LYS A 142 20.36 -3.02 1.41
N ARG A 143 21.53 -2.41 1.69
CA ARG A 143 22.60 -2.35 0.69
C ARG A 143 23.17 -3.75 0.45
N ILE A 144 23.44 -4.06 -0.80
CA ILE A 144 24.00 -5.33 -1.24
C ILE A 144 25.50 -5.33 -0.94
N SER A 145 26.00 -6.32 -0.20
CA SER A 145 27.41 -6.50 0.07
C SER A 145 28.10 -7.13 -1.14
N VAL A 146 29.06 -6.41 -1.71
CA VAL A 146 29.81 -6.85 -2.89
C VAL A 146 31.29 -6.97 -2.53
N LEU A 147 31.87 -8.15 -2.70
CA LEU A 147 33.29 -8.40 -2.60
C LEU A 147 33.88 -8.66 -3.99
N ALA A 148 34.74 -7.75 -4.44
CA ALA A 148 35.54 -7.96 -5.63
C ALA A 148 36.89 -8.57 -5.26
N ILE A 149 37.27 -9.64 -5.95
CA ILE A 149 38.53 -10.33 -5.77
C ILE A 149 39.32 -10.25 -7.08
N GLY A 150 40.53 -9.69 -7.05
CA GLY A 150 41.31 -9.50 -8.26
C GLY A 150 42.80 -9.31 -7.97
N LYS A 151 43.62 -9.21 -9.06
CA LYS A 151 45.07 -8.94 -8.96
C LYS A 151 45.36 -7.47 -8.62
N LYS A 152 44.52 -6.54 -9.07
CA LYS A 152 44.66 -5.10 -8.90
C LYS A 152 43.26 -4.48 -8.64
N THR A 153 43.29 -3.39 -7.90
CA THR A 153 42.08 -2.57 -7.72
C THR A 153 41.61 -2.04 -9.07
N ASN A 154 40.35 -2.28 -9.38
CA ASN A 154 39.71 -1.81 -10.61
C ASN A 154 39.02 -0.47 -10.36
N THR A 155 39.16 0.49 -11.29
CA THR A 155 38.55 1.82 -11.20
C THR A 155 37.08 1.82 -11.68
N TYR A 156 36.65 0.78 -12.38
CA TYR A 156 35.28 0.69 -12.91
C TYR A 156 34.31 0.17 -11.88
N LEU A 157 34.67 -0.87 -11.13
CA LEU A 157 33.77 -1.53 -10.16
C LEU A 157 33.23 -0.57 -9.09
N PRO A 158 34.05 0.33 -8.48
CA PRO A 158 33.51 1.32 -7.53
C PRO A 158 32.52 2.33 -8.15
N ARG A 159 32.57 2.49 -9.49
CA ARG A 159 31.60 3.36 -10.20
C ARG A 159 30.29 2.65 -10.49
N ILE A 160 30.34 1.34 -10.67
CA ILE A 160 29.14 0.49 -10.87
C ILE A 160 28.45 0.24 -9.52
N TYR A 161 29.24 -0.16 -8.51
CA TYR A 161 28.75 -0.47 -7.17
C TYR A 161 28.81 0.79 -6.29
N THR A 162 27.84 1.69 -6.49
CA THR A 162 27.78 2.96 -5.76
C THR A 162 27.39 2.75 -4.29
N LYS A 163 27.81 3.66 -3.42
CA LYS A 163 27.56 3.57 -1.97
C LYS A 163 26.08 3.65 -1.58
N ASP A 164 25.23 4.12 -2.47
CA ASP A 164 23.78 4.25 -2.20
C ASP A 164 23.09 2.89 -2.15
N GLU A 165 23.51 1.97 -3.02
CA GLU A 165 22.90 0.64 -3.16
C GLU A 165 23.79 -0.49 -2.68
N PHE A 166 25.12 -0.27 -2.63
CA PHE A 166 26.11 -1.32 -2.38
C PHE A 166 27.05 -1.00 -1.23
N ILE A 167 27.55 -2.06 -0.58
CA ILE A 167 28.71 -2.06 0.31
C ILE A 167 29.82 -2.74 -0.46
N TYR A 168 30.61 -1.96 -1.22
CA TYR A 168 31.66 -2.50 -2.08
C TYR A 168 32.96 -2.62 -1.32
N ASN A 169 33.59 -3.81 -1.37
CA ASN A 169 34.89 -4.10 -0.85
C ASN A 169 35.75 -4.79 -1.93
N PHE A 170 37.06 -4.53 -1.91
CA PHE A 170 38.05 -5.18 -2.77
C PHE A 170 39.05 -5.95 -1.94
N GLN A 171 39.38 -7.18 -2.35
CA GLN A 171 40.49 -7.96 -1.80
C GLN A 171 41.40 -8.45 -2.91
N ASN A 172 42.75 -8.41 -2.64
CA ASN A 172 43.70 -9.01 -3.55
C ASN A 172 43.57 -10.54 -3.47
N VAL A 173 43.62 -11.20 -4.62
CA VAL A 173 43.49 -12.68 -4.72
C VAL A 173 44.50 -13.43 -3.84
N LYS A 174 45.71 -12.87 -3.63
CA LYS A 174 46.75 -13.48 -2.78
C LYS A 174 46.51 -13.29 -1.28
N GLN A 175 45.61 -12.39 -0.91
CA GLN A 175 45.29 -12.00 0.47
C GLN A 175 43.80 -12.13 0.78
N THR A 176 43.10 -12.95 0.01
CA THR A 176 41.67 -13.16 0.19
C THR A 176 41.36 -13.84 1.52
N VAL A 177 40.51 -13.23 2.29
CA VAL A 177 39.96 -13.80 3.54
C VAL A 177 38.73 -14.63 3.22
N TYR A 178 38.94 -15.94 3.09
CA TYR A 178 37.87 -16.87 2.67
C TYR A 178 36.64 -16.88 3.61
N THR A 179 36.84 -16.58 4.89
CA THR A 179 35.73 -16.48 5.86
C THR A 179 34.81 -15.29 5.62
N ASP A 180 35.17 -14.35 4.77
CA ASP A 180 34.35 -13.22 4.41
C ASP A 180 33.46 -13.49 3.18
N ILE A 181 33.78 -14.50 2.39
CA ILE A 181 33.03 -14.88 1.19
C ILE A 181 31.57 -15.21 1.51
N PRO A 182 31.25 -16.07 2.50
CA PRO A 182 29.86 -16.42 2.83
C PRO A 182 29.03 -15.25 3.38
N LYS A 183 29.67 -14.15 3.78
CA LYS A 183 29.02 -12.98 4.35
C LYS A 183 28.57 -11.98 3.28
N GLN A 184 28.95 -12.21 2.02
CA GLN A 184 28.66 -11.31 0.91
C GLN A 184 27.41 -11.75 0.15
N ASP A 185 26.66 -10.77 -0.34
CA ASP A 185 25.51 -11.02 -1.21
C ASP A 185 25.96 -11.28 -2.67
N LEU A 186 27.12 -10.71 -3.06
CA LEU A 186 27.69 -10.86 -4.41
C LEU A 186 29.21 -10.94 -4.37
N ILE A 187 29.78 -11.89 -5.11
CA ILE A 187 31.21 -12.02 -5.35
C ILE A 187 31.52 -11.69 -6.81
N VAL A 188 32.48 -10.81 -7.03
CA VAL A 188 32.96 -10.43 -8.36
C VAL A 188 34.43 -10.88 -8.51
N LEU A 189 34.70 -11.78 -9.44
CA LEU A 189 36.05 -12.19 -9.79
C LEU A 189 36.53 -11.32 -10.94
N ASP A 190 37.54 -10.43 -10.63
CA ASP A 190 38.02 -9.45 -11.59
C ASP A 190 39.36 -9.86 -12.18
N ALA A 191 39.38 -10.09 -13.48
CA ALA A 191 40.57 -10.43 -14.27
C ALA A 191 41.42 -11.57 -13.70
N LEU A 192 40.79 -12.62 -13.18
CA LEU A 192 41.49 -13.84 -12.74
C LEU A 192 41.62 -14.81 -13.91
N GLU A 193 42.84 -15.33 -14.13
CA GLU A 193 43.10 -16.38 -15.13
C GLU A 193 42.61 -17.77 -14.69
N ARG A 194 42.59 -18.01 -13.37
CA ARG A 194 42.10 -19.22 -12.75
C ARG A 194 41.38 -18.90 -11.45
N ILE A 195 40.36 -19.62 -11.16
CA ILE A 195 39.68 -19.57 -9.86
C ILE A 195 40.57 -20.28 -8.85
N PRO A 196 40.97 -19.63 -7.72
CA PRO A 196 41.68 -20.32 -6.65
C PRO A 196 40.85 -21.51 -6.12
N GLU A 197 41.54 -22.64 -5.87
CA GLU A 197 40.94 -23.80 -5.21
C GLU A 197 40.77 -23.55 -3.73
#